data_c8a6e89929ccd9dd51199de1eaf2ac8c
#
_entry.id   c8a6e89929ccd9dd51199de1eaf2ac8c
#
_cell.length_a   1.000
_cell.length_b   1.000
_cell.length_c   1.000
_cell.angle_alpha   90.00
_cell.angle_beta   90.00
_cell.angle_gamma   90.00
#
_symmetry.space_group_name_H-M   'P 1'
#
loop_
_entity.id
_entity.type
_entity.pdbx_description
1 polymer ?
#
loop_
_entity_poly.entity_id
_entity_poly.type
_entity_poly.pdbx_seq_one_letter_code
_entity_poly.pdbx_strand_id
1 'polypeptide(L)' 'MAMRWTDINDIAIALEEKHPDVDIMGIRFTDLWKWVQALPGFEDDPNKSNEKILEAIQMAWLDERD' A
#
# COMPACT_ATOMS: atom_id res chain seq x y z
N MET A 1 -5.85 -12.32 9.40
CA MET A 1 -5.15 -12.87 8.22
C MET A 1 -3.98 -11.99 7.85
N ALA A 2 -2.86 -12.59 7.49
CA ALA A 2 -1.67 -11.83 7.11
C ALA A 2 -1.81 -11.27 5.69
N MET A 3 -1.51 -9.98 5.52
CA MET A 3 -1.39 -9.37 4.21
C MET A 3 0.06 -9.46 3.74
N ARG A 4 0.23 -9.73 2.47
CA ARG A 4 1.54 -9.78 1.82
C ARG A 4 1.60 -8.77 0.70
N TRP A 5 2.79 -8.55 0.15
CA TRP A 5 2.96 -7.60 -0.96
C TRP A 5 2.08 -7.91 -2.16
N THR A 6 1.74 -9.18 -2.36
CA THR A 6 0.87 -9.60 -3.47
C THR A 6 -0.61 -9.33 -3.23
N ASP A 7 -1.00 -9.02 -1.99
CA ASP A 7 -2.39 -8.72 -1.64
C ASP A 7 -2.71 -7.24 -1.90
N ILE A 8 -2.52 -6.83 -3.13
CA ILE A 8 -2.56 -5.42 -3.53
C ILE A 8 -3.89 -4.75 -3.22
N ASN A 9 -5.00 -5.44 -3.49
CA ASN A 9 -6.32 -4.85 -3.22
C ASN A 9 -6.57 -4.67 -1.73
N ASP A 10 -6.21 -5.66 -0.93
CA ASP A 10 -6.38 -5.58 0.53
C ASP A 10 -5.52 -4.47 1.12
N ILE A 11 -4.29 -4.33 0.62
CA ILE A 11 -3.39 -3.25 1.03
C ILE A 11 -4.00 -1.89 0.68
N ALA A 12 -4.54 -1.76 -0.53
CA ALA A 12 -5.14 -0.50 -0.99
C ALA A 12 -6.33 -0.11 -0.13
N ILE A 13 -7.18 -1.05 0.23
CA ILE A 13 -8.33 -0.81 1.10
C ILE A 13 -7.86 -0.34 2.47
N ALA A 14 -6.87 -1.02 3.04
CA ALA A 14 -6.32 -0.67 4.34
C ALA A 14 -5.66 0.72 4.34
N LEU A 15 -4.94 1.05 3.26
CA LEU A 15 -4.32 2.36 3.12
C LEU A 15 -5.37 3.47 3.03
N GLU A 16 -6.46 3.25 2.29
CA GLU A 16 -7.54 4.24 2.21
C GLU A 16 -8.20 4.48 3.56
N GLU A 17 -8.38 3.45 4.35
CA GLU A 17 -8.94 3.57 5.70
C GLU A 17 -8.02 4.35 6.63
N LYS A 18 -6.70 4.14 6.52
CA LYS A 18 -5.71 4.79 7.39
C LYS A 18 -5.37 6.21 6.94
N HIS A 19 -5.40 6.47 5.64
CA HIS A 19 -4.93 7.73 5.06
C HIS A 19 -5.93 8.29 4.05
N PRO A 20 -7.17 8.61 4.49
CA PRO A 20 -8.23 9.02 3.56
C PRO A 20 -7.98 10.37 2.89
N ASP A 21 -7.13 11.20 3.48
CA ASP A 21 -6.88 12.56 2.99
C ASP A 21 -5.53 12.74 2.31
N VAL A 22 -4.80 11.65 2.10
CA VAL A 22 -3.45 11.73 1.53
C VAL A 22 -3.54 11.93 0.02
N ASP A 23 -2.61 12.73 -0.52
CA ASP A 23 -2.43 12.88 -1.96
C ASP A 23 -1.67 11.67 -2.50
N ILE A 24 -2.42 10.70 -3.03
CA ILE A 24 -1.86 9.42 -3.46
C ILE A 24 -0.81 9.61 -4.56
N MET A 25 -1.06 10.50 -5.51
CA MET A 25 -0.13 10.72 -6.63
C MET A 25 1.14 11.44 -6.20
N GLY A 26 1.11 12.14 -5.07
CA GLY A 26 2.26 12.84 -4.54
C GLY A 26 3.10 12.03 -3.55
N ILE A 27 2.70 10.81 -3.26
CA ILE A 27 3.42 9.97 -2.31
C ILE A 27 4.75 9.51 -2.89
N ARG A 28 5.80 9.55 -2.05
CA ARG A 28 7.07 8.93 -2.40
C ARG A 28 6.99 7.42 -2.16
N PHE A 29 7.62 6.64 -3.01
CA PHE A 29 7.61 5.19 -2.85
C PHE A 29 8.26 4.73 -1.56
N THR A 30 9.26 5.47 -1.05
CA THR A 30 9.86 5.18 0.25
C THR A 30 8.86 5.32 1.39
N ASP A 31 7.99 6.32 1.32
CA ASP A 31 6.95 6.53 2.32
C ASP A 31 5.85 5.46 2.18
N LEU A 32 5.44 5.18 0.96
CA LEU A 32 4.44 4.15 0.69
C LEU A 32 4.91 2.79 1.22
N TRP A 33 6.17 2.45 0.98
CA TRP A 33 6.79 1.21 1.46
C TRP A 33 6.69 1.11 2.99
N LYS A 34 7.00 2.20 3.69
CA LYS A 34 6.91 2.24 5.16
C LYS A 34 5.47 2.13 5.64
N TRP A 35 4.55 2.80 4.98
CA TRP A 35 3.14 2.79 5.38
C TRP A 35 2.51 1.43 5.22
N VAL A 36 2.84 0.72 4.15
CA VAL A 36 2.34 -0.64 3.93
C VAL A 36 2.79 -1.56 5.04
N GLN A 37 4.07 -1.48 5.42
CA GLN A 37 4.61 -2.32 6.49
C GLN A 37 3.99 -1.99 7.85
N ALA A 38 3.53 -0.77 8.04
CA ALA A 38 2.91 -0.34 9.29
C ALA A 38 1.42 -0.74 9.38
N LEU A 39 0.84 -1.27 8.31
CA LEU A 39 -0.56 -1.66 8.33
C LEU A 39 -0.80 -2.84 9.29
N PRO A 40 -1.91 -2.80 10.07
CA PRO A 40 -2.28 -3.94 10.90
C PRO A 40 -2.47 -5.19 10.03
N GLY A 41 -1.85 -6.28 10.43
CA GLY A 41 -1.97 -7.54 9.70
C GLY A 41 -1.03 -7.71 8.53
N PHE A 42 -0.21 -6.70 8.22
CA PHE A 42 0.80 -6.87 7.17
C PHE A 42 1.97 -7.70 7.73
N GLU A 43 2.26 -8.82 7.07
CA GLU A 43 3.30 -9.75 7.50
C GLU A 43 4.02 -10.31 6.28
N ASP A 44 4.99 -9.57 5.77
CA ASP A 44 5.81 -10.04 4.67
C ASP A 44 7.22 -9.42 4.80
N ASP A 45 8.15 -9.98 4.05
CA ASP A 45 9.52 -9.52 4.03
C ASP A 45 9.60 -8.14 3.35
N PRO A 46 10.11 -7.10 4.05
CA PRO A 46 10.25 -5.78 3.44
C PRO A 46 11.04 -5.78 2.14
N ASN A 47 11.96 -6.70 1.98
CA ASN A 47 12.83 -6.77 0.80
C ASN A 47 12.17 -7.44 -0.41
N LYS A 48 10.96 -7.96 -0.26
CA LYS A 48 10.22 -8.58 -1.37
C LYS A 48 9.45 -7.56 -2.20
N SER A 49 9.35 -6.33 -1.75
CA SER A 49 8.71 -5.30 -2.54
C SER A 49 9.66 -4.80 -3.63
N ASN A 50 9.08 -4.23 -4.67
CA ASN A 50 9.82 -3.54 -5.71
C ASN A 50 8.97 -2.40 -6.25
N GLU A 51 9.53 -1.63 -7.16
CA GLU A 51 8.88 -0.46 -7.72
C GLU A 51 7.55 -0.83 -8.40
N LYS A 52 7.50 -1.93 -9.12
CA LYS A 52 6.28 -2.39 -9.78
C LYS A 52 5.17 -2.71 -8.79
N ILE A 53 5.51 -3.34 -7.68
CA ILE A 53 4.54 -3.67 -6.63
C ILE A 53 4.02 -2.38 -6.01
N LEU A 54 4.89 -1.45 -5.68
CA LEU A 54 4.49 -0.17 -5.08
C LEU A 54 3.63 0.63 -6.04
N GLU A 55 3.97 0.64 -7.32
CA GLU A 55 3.16 1.31 -8.34
C GLU A 55 1.77 0.67 -8.45
N ALA A 56 1.69 -0.66 -8.44
CA ALA A 56 0.42 -1.37 -8.48
C ALA A 56 -0.44 -1.05 -7.25
N ILE A 57 0.18 -0.97 -6.08
CA ILE A 57 -0.51 -0.58 -4.84
C ILE A 57 -1.05 0.85 -4.96
N GLN A 58 -0.24 1.76 -5.46
CA GLN A 58 -0.65 3.15 -5.65
C GLN A 58 -1.86 3.26 -6.58
N MET A 59 -1.85 2.54 -7.69
CA MET A 59 -2.95 2.54 -8.65
C MET A 59 -4.21 1.92 -8.06
N ALA A 60 -4.08 0.82 -7.34
CA ALA A 60 -5.21 0.19 -6.67
C ALA A 60 -5.81 1.10 -5.60
N TRP A 61 -4.95 1.84 -4.90
CA TRP A 61 -5.40 2.80 -3.89
C TRP A 61 -6.21 3.94 -4.53
N LEU A 62 -5.76 4.43 -5.69
CA LEU A 62 -6.52 5.45 -6.44
C LEU A 62 -7.90 4.92 -6.82
N ASP A 63 -7.98 3.69 -7.29
CA ASP A 63 -9.26 3.06 -7.63
C ASP A 63 -10.17 2.93 -6.42
N GLU A 64 -9.60 2.64 -5.26
CA GLU A 64 -10.35 2.50 -4.01
C GLU A 64 -10.97 3.84 -3.58
N ARG A 65 -10.27 4.95 -3.84
CA ARG A 65 -10.73 6.29 -3.47
C ARG A 65 -11.83 6.81 -4.39
N ASP A 66 -11.85 6.34 -5.61
CA ASP A 66 -12.85 6.77 -6.59
C ASP A 66 -14.29 6.27 -6.23
#